data_706acaad708338fc94ce900d0cf2c57f
#
_entry.id   706acaad708338fc94ce900d0cf2c57f
#
_cell.length_a   1.000
_cell.length_b   1.000
_cell.length_c   1.000
_cell.angle_alpha   90.00
_cell.angle_beta   90.00
_cell.angle_gamma   90.00
#
_symmetry.space_group_name_H-M   'P 1'
#
loop_
_entity.id
_entity.type
_entity.pdbx_description
1 polymer ?
#
loop_
_entity_poly.entity_id
_entity_poly.type
_entity_poly.pdbx_seq_one_letter_code
_entity_poly.pdbx_strand_id
1 'polypeptide(L)'
;MITLKNILVATDFSEPSDAALMYGREFASRFGATLHVFHAVQDIYTGTFGAWGYVLAPPDLQQQIEDDARHRVNELLIDSDKSGPATVPVVVVSSSPAQSIIDYAKDHGIDVIVMGTHGRGGLAHLMMGSVAERVVRLAPCPVLTVRHPEHEFVRSDALAAVAHIVS
;
A
#
# COMPACT_ATOMS: atom_id res chain seq x y z
N MET A 1 -16.08 -21.55 -3.28
CA MET A 1 -16.03 -20.32 -4.11
C MET A 1 -15.38 -19.25 -3.26
N ILE A 2 -14.35 -18.55 -3.76
CA ILE A 2 -13.72 -17.41 -3.05
C ILE A 2 -14.49 -16.16 -3.46
N THR A 3 -14.88 -15.35 -2.47
CA THR A 3 -15.54 -14.05 -2.68
C THR A 3 -14.73 -13.02 -1.92
N LEU A 4 -14.28 -11.96 -2.61
CA LEU A 4 -13.62 -10.83 -2.03
C LEU A 4 -14.51 -9.60 -2.24
N LYS A 5 -14.78 -8.84 -1.19
CA LYS A 5 -15.57 -7.61 -1.22
C LYS A 5 -14.72 -6.38 -0.97
N ASN A 6 -13.74 -6.50 -0.07
CA ASN A 6 -12.85 -5.42 0.32
C ASN A 6 -11.39 -5.89 0.27
N ILE A 7 -10.59 -5.23 -0.52
CA ILE A 7 -9.16 -5.52 -0.70
C ILE A 7 -8.37 -4.30 -0.21
N LEU A 8 -7.39 -4.49 0.65
CA LEU A 8 -6.49 -3.43 1.08
C LEU A 8 -5.14 -3.58 0.40
N VAL A 9 -4.65 -2.52 -0.22
CA VAL A 9 -3.26 -2.39 -0.67
C VAL A 9 -2.55 -1.40 0.21
N ALA A 10 -1.48 -1.82 0.88
CA ALA A 10 -0.62 -0.92 1.64
C ALA A 10 0.50 -0.39 0.75
N THR A 11 0.61 0.93 0.65
CA THR A 11 1.64 1.61 -0.14
C THR A 11 2.52 2.50 0.73
N ASP A 12 3.81 2.52 0.42
CA ASP A 12 4.78 3.51 0.87
C ASP A 12 5.38 4.29 -0.31
N PHE A 13 4.75 4.17 -1.48
CA PHE A 13 5.16 4.76 -2.76
C PHE A 13 6.54 4.25 -3.24
N SER A 14 6.91 3.04 -2.90
CA SER A 14 8.08 2.34 -3.43
C SER A 14 7.70 1.39 -4.56
N GLU A 15 8.68 1.02 -5.42
CA GLU A 15 8.45 0.05 -6.51
C GLU A 15 7.80 -1.26 -6.05
N PRO A 16 8.19 -1.88 -4.90
CA PRO A 16 7.48 -3.06 -4.41
C PRO A 16 6.01 -2.80 -4.05
N SER A 17 5.68 -1.61 -3.54
CA SER A 17 4.30 -1.25 -3.25
C SER A 17 3.49 -0.93 -4.50
N ASP A 18 4.14 -0.41 -5.56
CA ASP A 18 3.50 -0.20 -6.86
C ASP A 18 3.17 -1.54 -7.53
N ALA A 19 4.09 -2.51 -7.47
CA ALA A 19 3.80 -3.88 -7.90
C ALA A 19 2.62 -4.47 -7.12
N ALA A 20 2.58 -4.32 -5.80
CA ALA A 20 1.46 -4.78 -4.97
C ALA A 20 0.13 -4.11 -5.38
N LEU A 21 0.16 -2.82 -5.74
CA LEU A 21 -1.02 -2.10 -6.21
C LEU A 21 -1.58 -2.67 -7.52
N MET A 22 -0.71 -3.08 -8.45
CA MET A 22 -1.14 -3.76 -9.69
C MET A 22 -1.92 -5.05 -9.39
N TYR A 23 -1.42 -5.88 -8.48
CA TYR A 23 -2.14 -7.09 -8.04
C TYR A 23 -3.47 -6.77 -7.37
N GLY A 24 -3.48 -5.79 -6.47
CA GLY A 24 -4.69 -5.35 -5.79
C GLY A 24 -5.78 -4.87 -6.75
N ARG A 25 -5.42 -4.10 -7.77
CA ARG A 25 -6.32 -3.62 -8.84
C ARG A 25 -6.90 -4.77 -9.65
N GLU A 26 -6.05 -5.70 -10.07
CA GLU A 26 -6.48 -6.87 -10.84
C GLU A 26 -7.47 -7.73 -10.04
N PHE A 27 -7.19 -7.99 -8.76
CA PHE A 27 -8.12 -8.72 -7.90
C PHE A 27 -9.42 -7.95 -7.69
N ALA A 28 -9.35 -6.65 -7.40
CA ALA A 28 -10.54 -5.84 -7.22
C ALA A 28 -11.43 -5.86 -8.47
N SER A 29 -10.83 -5.74 -9.65
CA SER A 29 -11.53 -5.82 -10.93
C SER A 29 -12.18 -7.20 -11.15
N ARG A 30 -11.44 -8.29 -10.92
CA ARG A 30 -11.94 -9.67 -11.15
C ARG A 30 -13.04 -10.09 -10.20
N PHE A 31 -12.99 -9.64 -8.96
CA PHE A 31 -13.96 -10.00 -7.94
C PHE A 31 -15.08 -8.97 -7.77
N GLY A 32 -15.00 -7.81 -8.44
CA GLY A 32 -15.94 -6.71 -8.23
C GLY A 32 -15.83 -6.14 -6.81
N ALA A 33 -14.63 -6.16 -6.24
CA ALA A 33 -14.35 -5.73 -4.87
C ALA A 33 -14.01 -4.25 -4.80
N THR A 34 -14.22 -3.65 -3.63
CA THR A 34 -13.71 -2.31 -3.31
C THR A 34 -12.22 -2.38 -2.99
N LEU A 35 -11.43 -1.51 -3.61
CA LEU A 35 -9.99 -1.39 -3.37
C LEU A 35 -9.70 -0.26 -2.39
N HIS A 36 -9.16 -0.58 -1.24
CA HIS A 36 -8.68 0.39 -0.25
C HIS A 36 -7.17 0.59 -0.43
N VAL A 37 -6.76 1.80 -0.85
CA VAL A 37 -5.34 2.15 -0.99
C VAL A 37 -4.90 2.88 0.27
N PHE A 38 -4.12 2.20 1.09
CA PHE A 38 -3.75 2.62 2.43
C PHE A 38 -2.31 3.13 2.49
N HIS A 39 -2.12 4.33 3.02
CA HIS A 39 -0.81 4.89 3.34
C HIS A 39 -0.77 5.38 4.79
N ALA A 40 0.29 5.01 5.51
CA ALA A 40 0.57 5.52 6.85
C ALA A 40 1.63 6.61 6.79
N VAL A 41 1.27 7.83 7.17
CA VAL A 41 2.18 8.95 7.37
C VAL A 41 2.81 8.84 8.75
N GLN A 42 4.12 9.01 8.83
CA GLN A 42 4.81 9.00 10.12
C GLN A 42 4.40 10.21 10.95
N ASP A 43 4.05 9.96 12.21
CA ASP A 43 3.87 11.01 13.21
C ASP A 43 5.24 11.59 13.59
N ILE A 44 5.50 12.83 13.16
CA ILE A 44 6.77 13.51 13.41
C ILE A 44 6.94 13.96 14.85
N TYR A 45 5.86 14.09 15.61
CA TYR A 45 5.91 14.55 17.00
C TYR A 45 6.26 13.44 17.98
N THR A 46 5.96 12.19 17.67
CA THR A 46 6.30 11.04 18.52
C THR A 46 7.75 10.58 18.36
N GLY A 47 8.43 10.94 17.26
CA GLY A 47 9.82 10.55 16.97
C GLY A 47 10.90 11.48 17.49
N THR A 48 10.57 12.66 18.03
CA THR A 48 11.53 13.74 18.32
C THR A 48 12.13 13.72 19.74
N PHE A 49 11.95 12.65 20.51
CA PHE A 49 12.67 12.47 21.78
C PHE A 49 14.06 11.85 21.55
N GLY A 50 14.87 12.48 20.72
CA GLY A 50 16.28 12.11 20.56
C GLY A 50 17.17 12.92 21.49
N ALA A 51 18.39 12.43 21.80
CA ALA A 51 19.36 12.93 22.77
C ALA A 51 19.88 14.38 22.53
N TRP A 52 19.33 15.13 21.58
CA TRP A 52 19.82 16.45 21.14
C TRP A 52 18.81 17.59 21.30
N GLY A 53 17.78 17.45 22.13
CA GLY A 53 16.85 18.53 22.42
C GLY A 53 15.69 18.65 21.42
N TYR A 54 14.72 19.47 21.78
CA TYR A 54 13.52 19.73 21.01
C TYR A 54 13.86 20.32 19.64
N VAL A 55 13.78 19.56 18.57
CA VAL A 55 13.61 20.14 17.25
C VAL A 55 12.15 20.58 17.19
N LEU A 56 11.92 21.90 17.30
CA LEU A 56 10.60 22.48 17.07
C LEU A 56 10.30 22.30 15.57
N ALA A 57 9.61 21.23 15.22
CA ALA A 57 9.05 21.12 13.89
C ALA A 57 8.08 22.30 13.68
N PRO A 58 8.07 22.94 12.50
CA PRO A 58 7.08 23.96 12.20
C PRO A 58 5.66 23.44 12.49
N PRO A 59 4.77 24.25 13.07
CA PRO A 59 3.44 23.81 13.45
C PRO A 59 2.65 23.13 12.30
N ASP A 60 2.89 23.57 11.07
CA ASP A 60 2.17 23.12 9.89
C ASP A 60 2.84 21.95 9.16
N LEU A 61 4.03 21.50 9.62
CA LEU A 61 4.81 20.48 8.89
C LEU A 61 4.06 19.14 8.81
N GLN A 62 3.44 18.69 9.90
CA GLN A 62 2.67 17.46 9.89
C GLN A 62 1.51 17.53 8.89
N GLN A 63 0.80 18.65 8.87
CA GLN A 63 -0.31 18.88 7.95
C GLN A 63 0.16 18.88 6.50
N GLN A 64 1.29 19.51 6.20
CA GLN A 64 1.87 19.51 4.84
C GLN A 64 2.23 18.11 4.39
N ILE A 65 2.82 17.29 5.26
CA ILE A 65 3.16 15.89 4.96
C ILE A 65 1.89 15.06 4.68
N GLU A 66 0.84 15.26 5.47
CA GLU A 66 -0.45 14.58 5.27
C GLU A 66 -1.12 14.99 3.94
N ASP A 67 -1.11 16.27 3.61
CA ASP A 67 -1.71 16.78 2.38
C ASP A 67 -0.95 16.28 1.14
N ASP A 68 0.38 16.23 1.19
CA ASP A 68 1.20 15.61 0.15
C ASP A 68 0.89 14.11 0.01
N ALA A 69 0.79 13.40 1.12
CA ALA A 69 0.43 11.98 1.10
C ALA A 69 -0.96 11.74 0.51
N ARG A 70 -1.95 12.57 0.86
CA ARG A 70 -3.31 12.50 0.26
C ARG A 70 -3.28 12.78 -1.24
N HIS A 71 -2.51 13.77 -1.67
CA HIS A 71 -2.36 14.09 -3.08
C HIS A 71 -1.76 12.89 -3.83
N ARG A 72 -0.67 12.32 -3.34
CA ARG A 72 -0.01 11.16 -3.95
C ARG A 72 -0.89 9.91 -3.99
N VAL A 73 -1.63 9.62 -2.92
CA VAL A 73 -2.60 8.51 -2.94
C VAL A 73 -3.67 8.75 -4.00
N ASN A 74 -4.20 9.98 -4.11
CA ASN A 74 -5.20 10.31 -5.12
C ASN A 74 -4.63 10.22 -6.55
N GLU A 75 -3.38 10.60 -6.79
CA GLU A 75 -2.72 10.42 -8.10
C GLU A 75 -2.69 8.95 -8.52
N LEU A 76 -2.37 8.05 -7.59
CA LEU A 76 -2.45 6.61 -7.86
C LEU A 76 -3.85 6.16 -8.30
N LEU A 77 -4.92 6.87 -7.92
CA LEU A 77 -6.30 6.51 -8.25
C LEU A 77 -6.77 7.08 -9.60
N ILE A 78 -6.20 8.19 -10.05
CA ILE A 78 -6.59 8.86 -11.30
C ILE A 78 -6.23 8.02 -12.52
N ASP A 79 -5.16 7.23 -12.45
CA ASP A 79 -4.72 6.32 -13.53
C ASP A 79 -5.62 5.10 -13.72
N SER A 80 -6.58 4.86 -12.81
CA SER A 80 -7.59 3.82 -13.01
C SER A 80 -8.69 4.35 -13.90
N ASP A 81 -8.88 3.73 -15.08
CA ASP A 81 -10.00 3.99 -16.00
C ASP A 81 -11.32 4.13 -15.24
N LYS A 82 -12.21 5.03 -15.73
CA LYS A 82 -13.54 5.26 -15.16
C LYS A 82 -14.42 4.01 -15.05
N SER A 83 -13.97 2.88 -15.62
CA SER A 83 -14.57 1.54 -15.54
C SER A 83 -13.90 0.63 -14.51
N GLY A 84 -12.91 1.10 -13.76
CA GLY A 84 -12.19 0.33 -12.73
C GLY A 84 -13.02 0.06 -11.47
N PRO A 85 -12.48 -0.73 -10.53
CA PRO A 85 -13.15 -1.05 -9.28
C PRO A 85 -13.36 0.20 -8.42
N ALA A 86 -14.40 0.18 -7.57
CA ALA A 86 -14.57 1.22 -6.56
C ALA A 86 -13.32 1.32 -5.67
N THR A 87 -12.78 2.52 -5.51
CA THR A 87 -11.51 2.73 -4.80
C THR A 87 -11.66 3.73 -3.67
N VAL A 88 -11.09 3.42 -2.52
CA VAL A 88 -11.12 4.22 -1.30
C VAL A 88 -9.69 4.64 -0.93
N PRO A 89 -9.35 5.94 -1.02
CA PRO A 89 -8.07 6.45 -0.52
C PRO A 89 -8.07 6.49 1.00
N VAL A 90 -7.01 5.99 1.63
CA VAL A 90 -6.86 5.95 3.09
C VAL A 90 -5.48 6.48 3.47
N VAL A 91 -5.45 7.60 4.17
CA VAL A 91 -4.22 8.18 4.72
C VAL A 91 -4.41 8.35 6.23
N VAL A 92 -3.53 7.77 7.01
CA VAL A 92 -3.54 7.86 8.47
C VAL A 92 -2.19 8.32 9.00
N VAL A 93 -2.19 9.09 10.08
CA VAL A 93 -0.97 9.44 10.82
C VAL A 93 -0.72 8.36 11.85
N SER A 94 0.47 7.77 11.85
CA SER A 94 0.79 6.69 12.78
C SER A 94 2.29 6.54 13.02
N SER A 95 2.64 6.31 14.29
CA SER A 95 3.99 5.86 14.67
C SER A 95 4.19 4.34 14.49
N SER A 96 3.12 3.59 14.19
CA SER A 96 3.15 2.14 14.01
C SER A 96 2.35 1.72 12.76
N PRO A 97 2.90 1.86 11.55
CA PRO A 97 2.20 1.57 10.30
C PRO A 97 1.57 0.17 10.25
N ALA A 98 2.30 -0.85 10.73
CA ALA A 98 1.79 -2.22 10.74
C ALA A 98 0.52 -2.35 11.59
N GLN A 99 0.49 -1.72 12.78
CA GLN A 99 -0.69 -1.78 13.63
C GLN A 99 -1.88 -1.08 13.00
N SER A 100 -1.65 0.09 12.39
CA SER A 100 -2.72 0.84 11.71
C SER A 100 -3.32 0.07 10.53
N ILE A 101 -2.50 -0.68 9.78
CA ILE A 101 -2.99 -1.57 8.71
C ILE A 101 -3.88 -2.67 9.30
N ILE A 102 -3.45 -3.30 10.38
CA ILE A 102 -4.16 -4.42 11.04
C ILE A 102 -5.51 -3.92 11.60
N ASP A 103 -5.50 -2.80 12.30
CA ASP A 103 -6.71 -2.22 12.89
C ASP A 103 -7.70 -1.80 11.80
N TYR A 104 -7.21 -1.12 10.76
CA TYR A 104 -8.04 -0.76 9.61
C TYR A 104 -8.65 -1.98 8.94
N ALA A 105 -7.88 -3.03 8.73
CA ALA A 105 -8.36 -4.26 8.11
C ALA A 105 -9.47 -4.92 8.92
N LYS A 106 -9.35 -4.91 10.24
CA LYS A 106 -10.36 -5.44 11.16
C LYS A 106 -11.64 -4.59 11.13
N ASP A 107 -11.50 -3.28 11.23
CA ASP A 107 -12.63 -2.34 11.37
C ASP A 107 -13.45 -2.22 10.08
N HIS A 108 -12.82 -2.44 8.92
CA HIS A 108 -13.45 -2.30 7.60
C HIS A 108 -13.74 -3.65 6.93
N GLY A 109 -13.56 -4.77 7.62
CA GLY A 109 -13.87 -6.10 7.08
C GLY A 109 -13.09 -6.40 5.80
N ILE A 110 -11.78 -6.12 5.82
CA ILE A 110 -10.89 -6.42 4.69
C ILE A 110 -10.76 -7.94 4.53
N ASP A 111 -10.97 -8.43 3.32
CA ASP A 111 -10.91 -9.87 2.98
C ASP A 111 -9.48 -10.32 2.66
N VAL A 112 -8.66 -9.43 2.10
CA VAL A 112 -7.24 -9.70 1.81
C VAL A 112 -6.43 -8.40 1.84
N ILE A 113 -5.23 -8.48 2.40
CA ILE A 113 -4.22 -7.41 2.33
C ILE A 113 -3.20 -7.77 1.26
N VAL A 114 -2.86 -6.82 0.39
CA VAL A 114 -1.78 -6.94 -0.61
C VAL A 114 -0.72 -5.89 -0.30
N MET A 115 0.55 -6.29 -0.20
CA MET A 115 1.62 -5.37 0.14
C MET A 115 2.98 -5.84 -0.38
N GLY A 116 3.90 -4.92 -0.58
CA GLY A 116 5.29 -5.26 -0.91
C GLY A 116 5.99 -5.98 0.25
N THR A 117 6.91 -6.88 -0.06
CA THR A 117 7.76 -7.54 0.97
C THR A 117 8.75 -6.58 1.61
N HIS A 118 9.16 -5.52 0.89
CA HIS A 118 10.08 -4.49 1.35
C HIS A 118 9.47 -3.12 1.07
N GLY A 119 9.89 -2.11 1.83
CA GLY A 119 9.55 -0.72 1.62
C GLY A 119 10.78 0.09 1.20
N ARG A 120 10.74 1.40 1.40
CA ARG A 120 11.78 2.37 1.04
C ARG A 120 13.20 2.03 1.53
N GLY A 121 13.33 1.23 2.57
CA GLY A 121 14.62 0.83 3.15
C GLY A 121 15.37 -0.30 2.45
N GLY A 122 14.84 -0.82 1.36
CA GLY A 122 15.32 -1.82 0.41
C GLY A 122 16.67 -2.50 0.68
N LEU A 123 16.82 -3.24 1.76
CA LEU A 123 17.94 -4.18 1.93
C LEU A 123 17.64 -5.44 1.14
N ALA A 124 18.03 -5.43 -0.14
CA ALA A 124 17.76 -6.48 -1.14
C ALA A 124 18.24 -7.90 -0.76
N HIS A 125 18.94 -8.07 0.34
CA HIS A 125 19.56 -9.34 0.76
C HIS A 125 18.97 -9.93 2.05
N LEU A 126 18.02 -9.29 2.67
CA LEU A 126 17.47 -9.73 3.96
C LEU A 126 15.95 -9.81 3.90
N MET A 127 15.44 -10.79 4.60
CA MET A 127 14.09 -11.11 4.97
C MET A 127 13.09 -9.94 4.88
N MET A 128 11.83 -10.27 4.77
CA MET A 128 10.65 -9.39 4.81
C MET A 128 10.83 -8.14 5.68
N GLY A 129 10.46 -6.97 5.17
CA GLY A 129 10.53 -5.71 5.91
C GLY A 129 9.67 -5.76 7.18
N SER A 130 10.06 -4.99 8.20
CA SER A 130 9.44 -5.03 9.55
C SER A 130 7.92 -4.81 9.56
N VAL A 131 7.41 -3.94 8.68
CA VAL A 131 5.96 -3.71 8.53
C VAL A 131 5.28 -4.94 7.94
N ALA A 132 5.83 -5.47 6.83
CA ALA A 132 5.28 -6.63 6.16
C ALA A 132 5.30 -7.87 7.07
N GLU A 133 6.41 -8.13 7.75
CA GLU A 133 6.50 -9.24 8.71
C GLU A 133 5.44 -9.15 9.80
N ARG A 134 5.27 -7.98 10.41
CA ARG A 134 4.29 -7.79 11.47
C ARG A 134 2.85 -7.94 10.97
N VAL A 135 2.54 -7.40 9.78
CA VAL A 135 1.22 -7.55 9.17
C VAL A 135 0.94 -9.02 8.87
N VAL A 136 1.86 -9.74 8.22
CA VAL A 136 1.69 -11.19 7.92
C VAL A 136 1.41 -12.00 9.18
N ARG A 137 2.04 -11.66 10.30
CA ARG A 137 1.87 -12.40 11.58
C ARG A 137 0.57 -12.10 12.31
N LEU A 138 0.03 -10.90 12.17
CA LEU A 138 -1.03 -10.39 13.05
C LEU A 138 -2.31 -9.95 12.31
N ALA A 139 -2.32 -9.96 10.98
CA ALA A 139 -3.48 -9.56 10.20
C ALA A 139 -4.71 -10.44 10.49
N PRO A 140 -5.92 -9.87 10.48
CA PRO A 140 -7.16 -10.62 10.69
C PRO A 140 -7.60 -11.42 9.45
N CYS A 141 -6.94 -11.24 8.31
CA CYS A 141 -7.25 -11.84 7.02
C CYS A 141 -5.97 -12.31 6.31
N PRO A 142 -6.06 -13.10 5.22
CA PRO A 142 -4.93 -13.47 4.38
C PRO A 142 -4.14 -12.25 3.90
N VAL A 143 -2.83 -12.41 3.79
CA VAL A 143 -1.90 -11.39 3.31
C VAL A 143 -1.15 -11.93 2.10
N LEU A 144 -1.27 -11.24 0.97
CA LEU A 144 -0.47 -11.47 -0.22
C LEU A 144 0.72 -10.52 -0.20
N THR A 145 1.92 -11.06 -0.10
CA THR A 145 3.14 -10.27 -0.21
C THR A 145 3.72 -10.36 -1.62
N VAL A 146 4.02 -9.20 -2.19
CA VAL A 146 4.61 -9.06 -3.52
C VAL A 146 6.07 -8.65 -3.39
N ARG A 147 6.95 -9.41 -4.02
CA ARG A 147 8.38 -9.11 -4.06
C ARG A 147 8.71 -8.42 -5.39
N HIS A 148 9.61 -7.47 -5.39
CA HIS A 148 10.07 -6.80 -6.59
C HIS A 148 11.63 -6.78 -6.63
N PRO A 149 12.26 -7.04 -7.78
CA PRO A 149 11.68 -7.56 -9.03
C PRO A 149 11.36 -9.05 -8.94
N GLU A 150 10.27 -9.46 -9.56
CA GLU A 150 9.85 -10.86 -9.63
C GLU A 150 9.25 -11.22 -10.99
N HIS A 151 8.99 -12.51 -11.18
CA HIS A 151 8.20 -12.99 -12.31
C HIS A 151 6.75 -12.53 -12.17
N GLU A 152 6.43 -11.41 -12.82
CA GLU A 152 5.09 -10.84 -12.82
C GLU A 152 4.13 -11.69 -13.63
N PHE A 153 3.00 -12.10 -13.04
CA PHE A 153 1.91 -12.75 -13.76
C PHE A 153 0.73 -11.80 -14.05
N VAL A 154 0.72 -10.62 -13.44
CA VAL A 154 -0.17 -9.51 -13.80
C VAL A 154 0.55 -8.63 -14.81
N ARG A 155 0.08 -8.65 -16.05
CA ARG A 155 0.60 -7.77 -17.12
C ARG A 155 -0.40 -6.69 -17.39
N SER A 156 0.06 -5.45 -17.57
CA SER A 156 -0.80 -4.41 -18.12
C SER A 156 -1.17 -4.77 -19.57
N ASP A 157 -2.41 -4.53 -19.97
CA ASP A 157 -2.90 -4.81 -21.34
C ASP A 157 -2.06 -4.12 -22.42
N ALA A 158 -1.40 -3.01 -22.08
CA ALA A 158 -0.48 -2.30 -22.98
C ALA A 158 0.75 -3.16 -23.37
N LEU A 159 1.28 -4.00 -22.48
CA LEU A 159 2.38 -4.93 -22.79
C LEU A 159 1.89 -6.18 -23.55
N ALA A 160 0.65 -6.60 -23.31
CA ALA A 160 0.04 -7.70 -24.07
C ALA A 160 -0.18 -7.33 -25.55
N ALA A 161 -0.54 -6.09 -25.84
CA ALA A 161 -0.73 -5.60 -27.20
C ALA A 161 0.58 -5.57 -28.02
N VAL A 162 1.71 -5.29 -27.39
CA VAL A 162 3.03 -5.27 -28.10
C VAL A 162 3.52 -6.70 -28.41
N ALA A 163 3.23 -7.68 -27.56
CA ALA A 163 3.63 -9.07 -27.78
C ALA A 163 2.91 -9.72 -28.99
N HIS A 164 1.71 -9.23 -29.35
CA HIS A 164 0.97 -9.70 -30.54
C HIS A 164 1.44 -9.06 -31.87
N ILE A 165 2.22 -7.97 -31.83
CA ILE A 165 2.73 -7.30 -33.04
C ILE A 165 4.06 -7.90 -33.53
N VAL A 166 4.76 -8.65 -32.68
CA VAL A 166 6.12 -9.21 -32.96
C VAL A 166 6.07 -10.72 -33.24
N SER A 167 4.88 -11.32 -33.31
CA SER A 167 4.65 -12.70 -33.74
C SER A 167 4.07 -12.74 -35.14
#